data_b6618a7057bf26a33973fe392a2c3c16
#
_entry.id   b6618a7057bf26a33973fe392a2c3c16
#
_cell.length_a   1.000
_cell.length_b   1.000
_cell.length_c   1.000
_cell.angle_alpha   90.00
_cell.angle_beta   90.00
_cell.angle_gamma   90.00
#
_symmetry.space_group_name_H-M   'P 1'
#
loop_
_entity.id
_entity.type
_entity.pdbx_description
1 polymer ?
#
loop_
_entity_poly.entity_id
_entity_poly.type
_entity_poly.pdbx_seq_one_letter_code
_entity_poly.pdbx_strand_id
1 'polypeptide(L)'
;MSILSITGIGVLTAILFFLVILHFRHRAADHAQYDRPVPPLMKLATDISIQHLDVVKRLNEFQAKSTADIVLSRQQMDDFFTQPVDSEIIPVEANGVSAEWVLAEGADPDYRLLYIHGGAFRVGSPKSHRYIASELSRLAGVSVLSIDYRMQPEFKTVHCHEDCRTAYKWILDNGPRASSPVKYLFVAGDSAGGNLTLAVIAWARDNGLRAADGAIALAPVTDSTFASPSWIANIESDPFLGPAMGKILKMPKLFLRSIMSAGAGKPVNDPAISPLLGDLSNLPPTLLQVSKDEMLCDDGVRYANKAISQSGDMTLQVWPTLVHVFQGFAPDLPEANEALGYIGDFIRSKIDKSGEA
;
A
#
# COMPACT_ATOMS: atom_id res chain seq x y z
N MET A 1 -44.97 36.80 -1.71
CA MET A 1 -44.26 35.49 -1.59
C MET A 1 -44.79 34.80 -0.32
N SER A 2 -45.29 33.59 -0.44
CA SER A 2 -45.80 32.83 0.71
C SER A 2 -44.67 32.38 1.64
N ILE A 3 -44.93 32.24 2.92
CA ILE A 3 -43.95 31.73 3.94
C ILE A 3 -43.31 30.43 3.44
N LEU A 4 -44.08 29.54 2.77
CA LEU A 4 -43.63 28.29 2.16
C LEU A 4 -42.56 28.48 1.06
N SER A 5 -42.60 29.61 0.30
CA SER A 5 -41.59 29.90 -0.73
C SER A 5 -40.27 30.41 -0.12
N ILE A 6 -40.33 31.10 1.01
CA ILE A 6 -39.14 31.64 1.70
C ILE A 6 -38.41 30.49 2.41
N THR A 7 -39.12 29.56 3.04
CA THR A 7 -38.52 28.38 3.69
C THR A 7 -37.90 27.45 2.63
N GLY A 8 -38.55 27.25 1.48
CA GLY A 8 -38.01 26.44 0.38
C GLY A 8 -36.70 27.00 -0.20
N ILE A 9 -36.63 28.34 -0.39
CA ILE A 9 -35.40 29.01 -0.87
C ILE A 9 -34.29 28.88 0.17
N GLY A 10 -34.59 29.06 1.46
CA GLY A 10 -33.60 28.91 2.55
C GLY A 10 -33.00 27.51 2.61
N VAL A 11 -33.82 26.46 2.48
CA VAL A 11 -33.37 25.06 2.46
C VAL A 11 -32.51 24.79 1.23
N LEU A 12 -32.92 25.24 0.05
CA LEU A 12 -32.15 25.07 -1.18
C LEU A 12 -30.77 25.78 -1.09
N THR A 13 -30.73 26.98 -0.54
CA THR A 13 -29.48 27.74 -0.36
C THR A 13 -28.54 27.02 0.63
N ALA A 14 -29.09 26.48 1.74
CA ALA A 14 -28.32 25.69 2.71
C ALA A 14 -27.75 24.42 2.09
N ILE A 15 -28.54 23.71 1.29
CA ILE A 15 -28.10 22.50 0.57
C ILE A 15 -26.98 22.85 -0.44
N LEU A 16 -27.17 23.92 -1.22
CA LEU A 16 -26.18 24.38 -2.20
C LEU A 16 -24.87 24.77 -1.50
N PHE A 17 -24.95 25.52 -0.42
CA PHE A 17 -23.78 25.90 0.39
C PHE A 17 -23.08 24.67 0.97
N PHE A 18 -23.81 23.71 1.48
CA PHE A 18 -23.27 22.44 1.96
C PHE A 18 -22.58 21.64 0.85
N LEU A 19 -23.19 21.55 -0.34
CA LEU A 19 -22.57 20.89 -1.51
C LEU A 19 -21.30 21.60 -1.98
N VAL A 20 -21.27 22.92 -1.94
CA VAL A 20 -20.07 23.72 -2.24
C VAL A 20 -18.96 23.44 -1.24
N ILE A 21 -19.25 23.41 0.07
CA ILE A 21 -18.28 23.05 1.10
C ILE A 21 -17.75 21.63 0.86
N LEU A 22 -18.64 20.67 0.60
CA LEU A 22 -18.24 19.30 0.31
C LEU A 22 -17.36 19.22 -0.95
N HIS A 23 -17.68 19.97 -1.99
CA HIS A 23 -16.89 20.02 -3.21
C HIS A 23 -15.45 20.48 -2.93
N PHE A 24 -15.28 21.60 -2.23
CA PHE A 24 -13.94 22.10 -1.88
C PHE A 24 -13.20 21.18 -0.92
N ARG A 25 -13.91 20.61 0.05
CA ARG A 25 -13.33 19.68 1.04
C ARG A 25 -12.81 18.37 0.42
N HIS A 26 -13.40 17.91 -0.69
CA HIS A 26 -13.07 16.64 -1.32
C HIS A 26 -12.56 16.79 -2.76
N ARG A 27 -12.17 18.03 -3.15
CA ARG A 27 -11.64 18.27 -4.49
C ARG A 27 -10.36 17.47 -4.71
N ALA A 28 -10.30 16.75 -5.85
CA ALA A 28 -9.05 16.16 -6.31
C ALA A 28 -8.11 17.28 -6.76
N ALA A 29 -6.85 17.15 -6.46
CA ALA A 29 -5.83 17.99 -7.08
C ALA A 29 -5.57 17.51 -8.51
N ASP A 30 -5.21 18.42 -9.40
CA ASP A 30 -4.75 18.08 -10.73
C ASP A 30 -3.29 17.63 -10.67
N HIS A 31 -3.06 16.35 -10.94
CA HIS A 31 -1.73 15.73 -10.96
C HIS A 31 -1.35 15.23 -12.36
N ALA A 32 -2.08 15.64 -13.43
CA ALA A 32 -1.81 15.24 -14.81
C ALA A 32 -0.37 15.55 -15.27
N GLN A 33 0.27 16.55 -14.69
CA GLN A 33 1.68 16.85 -14.94
C GLN A 33 2.63 15.68 -14.58
N TYR A 34 2.20 14.75 -13.73
CA TYR A 34 2.94 13.58 -13.28
C TYR A 34 2.56 12.29 -14.03
N ASP A 35 1.69 12.35 -15.05
CA ASP A 35 1.32 11.22 -15.90
C ASP A 35 2.43 10.80 -16.89
N ARG A 36 3.56 11.50 -16.85
CA ARG A 36 4.69 11.22 -17.74
C ARG A 36 5.31 9.86 -17.37
N PRO A 37 5.56 8.98 -18.36
CA PRO A 37 6.29 7.77 -18.07
C PRO A 37 7.69 8.12 -17.59
N VAL A 38 8.07 7.60 -16.42
CA VAL A 38 9.48 7.53 -16.04
C VAL A 38 10.11 6.49 -16.95
N PRO A 39 11.23 6.76 -17.61
CA PRO A 39 11.95 5.70 -18.31
C PRO A 39 12.18 4.56 -17.33
N PRO A 40 11.81 3.32 -17.67
CA PRO A 40 12.10 2.19 -16.80
C PRO A 40 13.62 2.18 -16.57
N LEU A 41 14.04 2.30 -15.31
CA LEU A 41 15.45 2.22 -14.94
C LEU A 41 16.01 0.81 -15.17
N MET A 42 15.12 -0.17 -15.39
CA MET A 42 15.45 -1.56 -15.66
C MET A 42 14.68 -2.06 -16.89
N LYS A 43 15.35 -2.86 -17.70
CA LYS A 43 14.71 -3.60 -18.78
C LYS A 43 14.05 -4.84 -18.19
N LEU A 44 12.76 -4.73 -17.85
CA LEU A 44 11.96 -5.88 -17.41
C LEU A 44 11.64 -6.80 -18.59
N ALA A 45 11.45 -8.10 -18.30
CA ALA A 45 10.98 -9.04 -19.30
C ALA A 45 9.62 -8.57 -19.87
N THR A 46 9.46 -8.67 -21.19
CA THR A 46 8.23 -8.22 -21.87
C THR A 46 7.25 -9.37 -22.11
N ASP A 47 7.73 -10.60 -22.06
CA ASP A 47 6.93 -11.81 -22.29
C ASP A 47 6.39 -12.30 -20.95
N ILE A 48 5.07 -12.47 -20.87
CA ILE A 48 4.38 -12.92 -19.67
C ILE A 48 4.34 -14.44 -19.67
N SER A 49 4.63 -15.03 -18.53
CA SER A 49 4.58 -16.47 -18.35
C SER A 49 3.16 -17.04 -18.49
N ILE A 50 3.06 -18.29 -18.92
CA ILE A 50 1.76 -18.97 -19.01
C ILE A 50 1.10 -19.13 -17.63
N GLN A 51 1.89 -19.14 -16.56
CA GLN A 51 1.42 -19.22 -15.17
C GLN A 51 0.55 -18.03 -14.79
N HIS A 52 0.72 -16.88 -15.44
CA HIS A 52 -0.16 -15.74 -15.25
C HIS A 52 -1.63 -16.05 -15.56
N LEU A 53 -1.91 -16.90 -16.56
CA LEU A 53 -3.27 -17.31 -16.87
C LEU A 53 -3.92 -18.11 -15.73
N ASP A 54 -3.13 -18.96 -15.05
CA ASP A 54 -3.60 -19.69 -13.87
C ASP A 54 -3.86 -18.75 -12.69
N VAL A 55 -3.03 -17.73 -12.49
CA VAL A 55 -3.26 -16.68 -11.49
C VAL A 55 -4.56 -15.94 -11.76
N VAL A 56 -4.80 -15.49 -12.98
CA VAL A 56 -6.06 -14.82 -13.38
C VAL A 56 -7.27 -15.73 -13.14
N LYS A 57 -7.17 -17.01 -13.48
CA LYS A 57 -8.24 -18.00 -13.24
C LYS A 57 -8.52 -18.14 -11.73
N ARG A 58 -7.49 -18.33 -10.91
CA ARG A 58 -7.61 -18.44 -9.44
C ARG A 58 -8.26 -17.18 -8.84
N LEU A 59 -7.87 -15.98 -9.31
CA LEU A 59 -8.48 -14.72 -8.88
C LEU A 59 -9.94 -14.62 -9.26
N ASN A 60 -10.34 -15.03 -10.47
CA ASN A 60 -11.73 -15.03 -10.88
C ASN A 60 -12.58 -16.00 -10.01
N GLU A 61 -12.04 -17.16 -9.68
CA GLU A 61 -12.69 -18.12 -8.76
C GLU A 61 -12.80 -17.57 -7.33
N PHE A 62 -11.79 -16.84 -6.87
CA PHE A 62 -11.80 -16.15 -5.58
C PHE A 62 -12.87 -15.04 -5.56
N GLN A 63 -12.92 -14.18 -6.57
CA GLN A 63 -13.91 -13.11 -6.70
C GLN A 63 -15.35 -13.62 -6.81
N ALA A 64 -15.56 -14.78 -7.45
CA ALA A 64 -16.88 -15.41 -7.53
C ALA A 64 -17.43 -15.84 -6.15
N LYS A 65 -16.56 -16.01 -5.15
CA LYS A 65 -16.91 -16.36 -3.76
C LYS A 65 -16.99 -15.14 -2.85
N SER A 66 -16.80 -13.92 -3.39
CA SER A 66 -16.79 -12.70 -2.59
C SER A 66 -18.10 -12.51 -1.81
N THR A 67 -17.99 -12.01 -0.58
CA THR A 67 -19.12 -11.83 0.34
C THR A 67 -19.09 -10.44 1.00
N ALA A 68 -20.25 -10.00 1.47
CA ALA A 68 -20.37 -8.77 2.27
C ALA A 68 -20.04 -8.99 3.76
N ASP A 69 -19.99 -10.26 4.21
CA ASP A 69 -19.57 -10.60 5.57
C ASP A 69 -18.06 -10.38 5.73
N ILE A 70 -17.70 -9.44 6.61
CA ILE A 70 -16.31 -9.04 6.78
C ILE A 70 -15.45 -10.13 7.42
N VAL A 71 -16.01 -10.91 8.34
CA VAL A 71 -15.27 -11.99 9.01
C VAL A 71 -14.94 -13.08 8.00
N LEU A 72 -15.96 -13.48 7.20
CA LEU A 72 -15.73 -14.47 6.16
C LEU A 72 -14.81 -13.95 5.06
N SER A 73 -14.90 -12.66 4.69
CA SER A 73 -13.97 -12.06 3.71
C SER A 73 -12.52 -12.10 4.17
N ARG A 74 -12.25 -11.83 5.46
CA ARG A 74 -10.91 -11.93 6.06
C ARG A 74 -10.39 -13.37 6.03
N GLN A 75 -11.24 -14.32 6.42
CA GLN A 75 -10.88 -15.74 6.36
C GLN A 75 -10.58 -16.19 4.92
N GLN A 76 -11.42 -15.79 3.94
CA GLN A 76 -11.20 -16.11 2.53
C GLN A 76 -9.88 -15.54 2.01
N MET A 77 -9.52 -14.31 2.41
CA MET A 77 -8.26 -13.67 2.05
C MET A 77 -7.06 -14.45 2.62
N ASP A 78 -7.13 -14.79 3.91
CA ASP A 78 -6.10 -15.59 4.55
C ASP A 78 -5.95 -16.97 3.88
N ASP A 79 -7.05 -17.68 3.66
CA ASP A 79 -7.03 -19.01 3.05
C ASP A 79 -6.53 -19.00 1.61
N PHE A 80 -6.77 -17.89 0.87
CA PHE A 80 -6.34 -17.76 -0.52
C PHE A 80 -4.83 -17.55 -0.66
N PHE A 81 -4.21 -16.75 0.23
CA PHE A 81 -2.79 -16.40 0.15
C PHE A 81 -1.88 -17.16 1.12
N THR A 82 -2.45 -17.93 2.07
CA THR A 82 -1.62 -18.70 2.99
C THR A 82 -0.87 -19.82 2.26
N GLN A 83 0.45 -19.79 2.39
CA GLN A 83 1.36 -20.81 1.88
C GLN A 83 2.32 -21.23 2.99
N PRO A 84 2.84 -22.49 2.95
CA PRO A 84 3.91 -22.91 3.85
C PRO A 84 5.15 -22.04 3.71
N VAL A 85 5.82 -21.76 4.83
CA VAL A 85 7.09 -21.04 4.87
C VAL A 85 8.07 -21.78 5.77
N ASP A 86 9.35 -21.71 5.45
CA ASP A 86 10.43 -22.31 6.26
C ASP A 86 10.96 -21.33 7.31
N SER A 87 10.48 -20.10 7.33
CA SER A 87 10.88 -19.08 8.30
C SER A 87 10.33 -19.39 9.70
N GLU A 88 11.11 -19.07 10.71
CA GLU A 88 10.63 -19.04 12.09
C GLU A 88 9.65 -17.90 12.28
N ILE A 89 8.51 -18.19 12.93
CA ILE A 89 7.46 -17.20 13.22
C ILE A 89 7.40 -16.99 14.74
N ILE A 90 7.62 -15.74 15.16
CA ILE A 90 7.60 -15.38 16.59
C ILE A 90 6.49 -14.32 16.80
N PRO A 91 5.35 -14.69 17.37
CA PRO A 91 4.32 -13.71 17.73
C PRO A 91 4.85 -12.70 18.74
N VAL A 92 4.47 -11.44 18.56
CA VAL A 92 4.89 -10.35 19.44
C VAL A 92 3.81 -9.27 19.50
N GLU A 93 3.87 -8.44 20.53
CA GLU A 93 3.06 -7.23 20.66
C GLU A 93 3.99 -6.00 20.56
N ALA A 94 3.83 -5.22 19.50
CA ALA A 94 4.60 -4.01 19.27
C ALA A 94 3.91 -2.81 19.91
N ASN A 95 4.02 -2.68 21.25
CA ASN A 95 3.40 -1.62 22.05
C ASN A 95 1.88 -1.50 21.83
N GLY A 96 1.16 -2.64 21.95
CA GLY A 96 -0.29 -2.73 21.79
C GLY A 96 -0.74 -3.03 20.35
N VAL A 97 0.18 -3.19 19.40
CA VAL A 97 -0.10 -3.63 18.05
C VAL A 97 0.32 -5.09 17.91
N SER A 98 -0.63 -5.98 17.62
CA SER A 98 -0.36 -7.38 17.34
C SER A 98 0.57 -7.51 16.12
N ALA A 99 1.57 -8.36 16.20
CA ALA A 99 2.55 -8.55 15.15
C ALA A 99 3.20 -9.93 15.22
N GLU A 100 3.96 -10.26 14.20
CA GLU A 100 4.87 -11.41 14.21
C GLU A 100 6.21 -11.05 13.58
N TRP A 101 7.29 -11.58 14.16
CA TRP A 101 8.55 -11.65 13.47
C TRP A 101 8.56 -12.86 12.52
N VAL A 102 9.02 -12.63 11.31
CA VAL A 102 9.25 -13.64 10.29
C VAL A 102 10.75 -13.67 10.00
N LEU A 103 11.40 -14.80 10.34
CA LEU A 103 12.84 -14.92 10.32
C LEU A 103 13.25 -16.10 9.43
N ALA A 104 13.81 -15.82 8.27
CA ALA A 104 14.47 -16.83 7.47
C ALA A 104 15.80 -17.23 8.12
N GLU A 105 16.34 -18.39 7.75
CA GLU A 105 17.66 -18.84 8.24
C GLU A 105 18.73 -17.79 7.88
N GLY A 106 19.51 -17.36 8.87
CA GLY A 106 20.58 -16.37 8.73
C GLY A 106 20.11 -14.90 8.70
N ALA A 107 18.83 -14.63 8.96
CA ALA A 107 18.34 -13.25 9.07
C ALA A 107 19.01 -12.51 10.24
N ASP A 108 19.57 -11.31 9.96
CA ASP A 108 20.24 -10.48 10.97
C ASP A 108 19.18 -9.81 11.88
N PRO A 109 19.28 -9.92 13.21
CA PRO A 109 18.32 -9.32 14.14
C PRO A 109 18.36 -7.79 14.18
N ASP A 110 19.44 -7.16 13.76
CA ASP A 110 19.60 -5.72 13.75
C ASP A 110 19.30 -5.08 12.38
N TYR A 111 19.11 -5.91 11.33
CA TYR A 111 18.60 -5.49 10.03
C TYR A 111 17.11 -5.79 9.99
N ARG A 112 16.28 -4.76 10.05
CA ARG A 112 14.83 -4.94 10.27
C ARG A 112 14.00 -4.35 9.15
N LEU A 113 12.93 -5.05 8.83
CA LEU A 113 11.93 -4.60 7.87
C LEU A 113 10.57 -4.61 8.54
N LEU A 114 9.89 -3.46 8.59
CA LEU A 114 8.49 -3.36 8.97
C LEU A 114 7.63 -3.66 7.73
N TYR A 115 6.89 -4.77 7.75
CA TYR A 115 5.97 -5.14 6.68
C TYR A 115 4.53 -4.80 7.06
N ILE A 116 3.84 -4.08 6.17
CA ILE A 116 2.48 -3.60 6.35
C ILE A 116 1.63 -4.21 5.23
N HIS A 117 0.76 -5.15 5.59
CA HIS A 117 -0.02 -5.89 4.61
C HIS A 117 -1.08 -5.05 3.89
N GLY A 118 -1.45 -5.46 2.66
CA GLY A 118 -2.54 -4.92 1.89
C GLY A 118 -3.92 -5.39 2.35
N GLY A 119 -4.93 -5.20 1.48
CA GLY A 119 -6.30 -5.65 1.72
C GLY A 119 -7.32 -4.53 1.94
N ALA A 120 -7.14 -3.40 1.24
CA ALA A 120 -8.10 -2.28 1.20
C ALA A 120 -8.49 -1.73 2.59
N PHE A 121 -7.60 -1.81 3.59
CA PHE A 121 -7.80 -1.45 5.00
C PHE A 121 -8.91 -2.26 5.69
N ARG A 122 -9.35 -3.39 5.15
CA ARG A 122 -10.52 -4.17 5.60
C ARG A 122 -10.22 -5.65 5.82
N VAL A 123 -9.37 -6.21 4.99
CA VAL A 123 -8.99 -7.63 4.97
C VAL A 123 -7.47 -7.76 4.93
N GLY A 124 -6.96 -9.00 4.90
CA GLY A 124 -5.54 -9.28 5.01
C GLY A 124 -5.10 -9.40 6.46
N SER A 125 -3.92 -9.96 6.66
CA SER A 125 -3.31 -10.19 7.96
C SER A 125 -1.83 -10.53 7.78
N PRO A 126 -1.02 -10.60 8.84
CA PRO A 126 0.31 -11.20 8.77
C PRO A 126 0.29 -12.61 8.14
N LYS A 127 -0.75 -13.41 8.42
CA LYS A 127 -0.89 -14.76 7.90
C LYS A 127 -0.98 -14.81 6.37
N SER A 128 -1.83 -13.98 5.75
CA SER A 128 -2.00 -13.93 4.30
C SER A 128 -0.77 -13.37 3.57
N HIS A 129 0.07 -12.59 4.24
CA HIS A 129 1.28 -11.98 3.64
C HIS A 129 2.59 -12.63 4.13
N ARG A 130 2.48 -13.72 4.91
CA ARG A 130 3.64 -14.38 5.50
C ARG A 130 4.62 -14.89 4.46
N TYR A 131 4.14 -15.37 3.31
CA TYR A 131 5.03 -15.82 2.24
C TYR A 131 5.91 -14.68 1.70
N ILE A 132 5.32 -13.52 1.39
CA ILE A 132 6.09 -12.34 0.96
C ILE A 132 7.10 -11.94 2.05
N ALA A 133 6.67 -11.87 3.31
CA ALA A 133 7.53 -11.51 4.43
C ALA A 133 8.70 -12.50 4.60
N SER A 134 8.43 -13.81 4.45
CA SER A 134 9.44 -14.88 4.48
C SER A 134 10.46 -14.73 3.34
N GLU A 135 9.99 -14.50 2.12
CA GLU A 135 10.88 -14.31 0.97
C GLU A 135 11.72 -13.04 1.10
N LEU A 136 11.16 -11.95 1.59
CA LEU A 136 11.94 -10.74 1.85
C LEU A 136 13.00 -10.96 2.93
N SER A 137 12.66 -11.69 4.01
CA SER A 137 13.64 -12.09 5.03
C SER A 137 14.78 -12.89 4.42
N ARG A 138 14.47 -13.90 3.62
CA ARG A 138 15.44 -14.80 2.97
C ARG A 138 16.32 -14.09 1.94
N LEU A 139 15.69 -13.28 1.06
CA LEU A 139 16.38 -12.63 -0.05
C LEU A 139 17.28 -11.48 0.40
N ALA A 140 16.89 -10.78 1.47
CA ALA A 140 17.60 -9.60 1.95
C ALA A 140 18.42 -9.85 3.23
N GLY A 141 18.25 -11.00 3.90
CA GLY A 141 18.92 -11.31 5.17
C GLY A 141 18.43 -10.42 6.33
N VAL A 142 17.18 -9.96 6.29
CA VAL A 142 16.59 -9.06 7.29
C VAL A 142 15.55 -9.76 8.16
N SER A 143 15.39 -9.33 9.40
CA SER A 143 14.28 -9.75 10.27
C SER A 143 13.02 -8.92 9.92
N VAL A 144 11.92 -9.59 9.55
CA VAL A 144 10.69 -8.91 9.13
C VAL A 144 9.68 -8.88 10.27
N LEU A 145 9.27 -7.69 10.70
CA LEU A 145 8.13 -7.47 11.59
C LEU A 145 6.87 -7.24 10.76
N SER A 146 5.97 -8.21 10.71
CA SER A 146 4.68 -8.11 10.03
C SER A 146 3.60 -7.75 11.05
N ILE A 147 2.87 -6.64 10.85
CA ILE A 147 1.90 -6.12 11.83
C ILE A 147 0.47 -6.42 11.44
N ASP A 148 -0.36 -6.70 12.44
CA ASP A 148 -1.81 -6.87 12.34
C ASP A 148 -2.51 -5.59 12.83
N TYR A 149 -2.53 -4.57 11.97
CA TYR A 149 -3.08 -3.27 12.31
C TYR A 149 -4.61 -3.28 12.33
N ARG A 150 -5.22 -2.42 13.13
CA ARG A 150 -6.68 -2.23 13.24
C ARG A 150 -7.28 -1.85 11.89
N MET A 151 -8.36 -2.52 11.47
CA MET A 151 -8.96 -2.37 10.15
C MET A 151 -10.42 -1.91 10.19
N GLN A 152 -10.92 -1.42 9.04
CA GLN A 152 -12.34 -1.18 8.82
C GLN A 152 -13.11 -2.52 8.73
N PRO A 153 -14.41 -2.54 9.06
CA PRO A 153 -15.25 -1.39 9.44
C PRO A 153 -15.17 -1.02 10.94
N GLU A 154 -14.54 -1.84 11.77
CA GLU A 154 -14.49 -1.67 13.24
C GLU A 154 -13.75 -0.39 13.62
N PHE A 155 -12.73 -0.05 12.83
CA PHE A 155 -11.91 1.14 13.01
C PHE A 155 -11.85 1.98 11.74
N LYS A 156 -11.44 3.23 11.84
CA LYS A 156 -11.21 4.10 10.68
C LYS A 156 -9.77 3.96 10.20
N THR A 157 -9.50 4.34 8.95
CA THR A 157 -8.14 4.26 8.37
C THR A 157 -7.09 5.03 9.19
N VAL A 158 -7.47 6.12 9.88
CA VAL A 158 -6.54 6.84 10.77
C VAL A 158 -5.98 5.95 11.89
N HIS A 159 -6.72 4.94 12.35
CA HIS A 159 -6.21 3.98 13.34
C HIS A 159 -5.20 3.01 12.73
N CYS A 160 -5.35 2.64 11.44
CA CYS A 160 -4.33 1.89 10.71
C CYS A 160 -2.99 2.66 10.71
N HIS A 161 -3.05 3.97 10.43
CA HIS A 161 -1.86 4.84 10.47
C HIS A 161 -1.25 4.96 11.87
N GLU A 162 -2.09 5.04 12.92
CA GLU A 162 -1.62 5.08 14.32
C GLU A 162 -0.84 3.81 14.67
N ASP A 163 -1.36 2.63 14.28
CA ASP A 163 -0.71 1.36 14.54
C ASP A 163 0.61 1.22 13.78
N CYS A 164 0.67 1.63 12.50
CA CYS A 164 1.90 1.67 11.73
C CYS A 164 2.96 2.59 12.37
N ARG A 165 2.56 3.77 12.87
CA ARG A 165 3.45 4.71 13.58
C ARG A 165 3.95 4.15 14.90
N THR A 166 3.09 3.43 15.61
CA THR A 166 3.44 2.74 16.86
C THR A 166 4.47 1.65 16.60
N ALA A 167 4.23 0.80 15.61
CA ALA A 167 5.14 -0.26 15.21
C ALA A 167 6.47 0.30 14.68
N TYR A 168 6.44 1.40 13.89
CA TYR A 168 7.64 2.07 13.41
C TYR A 168 8.54 2.55 14.56
N LYS A 169 7.97 3.17 15.60
CA LYS A 169 8.73 3.57 16.78
C LYS A 169 9.27 2.36 17.53
N TRP A 170 8.45 1.33 17.69
CA TRP A 170 8.81 0.15 18.47
C TRP A 170 9.96 -0.64 17.84
N ILE A 171 9.95 -0.82 16.51
CA ILE A 171 10.98 -1.59 15.80
C ILE A 171 12.37 -0.94 15.86
N LEU A 172 12.47 0.36 16.15
CA LEU A 172 13.75 1.06 16.28
C LEU A 172 14.62 0.47 17.41
N ASP A 173 13.99 0.05 18.49
CA ASP A 173 14.69 -0.38 19.72
C ASP A 173 14.41 -1.83 20.11
N ASN A 174 13.61 -2.57 19.30
CA ASN A 174 13.22 -3.92 19.62
C ASN A 174 13.46 -4.87 18.45
N GLY A 175 14.35 -5.82 18.65
CA GLY A 175 14.63 -6.91 17.72
C GLY A 175 13.83 -8.19 18.03
N PRO A 176 13.98 -9.22 17.20
CA PRO A 176 13.20 -10.46 17.34
C PRO A 176 13.54 -11.29 18.59
N ARG A 177 14.72 -11.11 19.17
CA ARG A 177 15.20 -11.89 20.31
C ARG A 177 15.37 -11.08 21.58
N ALA A 178 15.67 -9.79 21.44
CA ALA A 178 15.91 -8.87 22.56
C ALA A 178 15.77 -7.43 22.10
N SER A 179 15.61 -6.51 23.04
CA SER A 179 15.71 -5.09 22.76
C SER A 179 17.15 -4.75 22.33
N SER A 180 17.28 -4.16 21.15
CA SER A 180 18.53 -3.67 20.58
C SER A 180 18.22 -2.50 19.64
N PRO A 181 19.10 -1.52 19.50
CA PRO A 181 18.92 -0.47 18.47
C PRO A 181 19.03 -1.08 17.08
N VAL A 182 18.13 -0.63 16.17
CA VAL A 182 18.16 -1.07 14.78
C VAL A 182 19.40 -0.51 14.07
N LYS A 183 20.09 -1.36 13.31
CA LYS A 183 21.21 -0.95 12.47
C LYS A 183 20.72 -0.47 11.09
N TYR A 184 19.91 -1.26 10.41
CA TYR A 184 19.25 -0.90 9.17
C TYR A 184 17.75 -1.13 9.28
N LEU A 185 16.98 -0.11 8.91
CA LEU A 185 15.52 -0.15 8.93
C LEU A 185 14.95 0.00 7.52
N PHE A 186 14.09 -0.93 7.15
CA PHE A 186 13.30 -0.86 5.93
C PHE A 186 11.81 -0.86 6.28
N VAL A 187 11.01 -0.26 5.39
CA VAL A 187 9.53 -0.32 5.49
C VAL A 187 8.98 -0.79 4.16
N ALA A 188 8.14 -1.81 4.19
CA ALA A 188 7.54 -2.37 2.98
C ALA A 188 6.04 -2.60 3.17
N GLY A 189 5.30 -2.56 2.06
CA GLY A 189 3.89 -2.93 2.06
C GLY A 189 3.29 -2.90 0.67
N ASP A 190 2.15 -3.55 0.54
CA ASP A 190 1.44 -3.71 -0.73
C ASP A 190 0.06 -3.04 -0.69
N SER A 191 -0.43 -2.51 -1.82
CA SER A 191 -1.78 -1.96 -1.96
C SER A 191 -2.10 -0.90 -0.88
N ALA A 192 -3.06 -1.17 0.00
CA ALA A 192 -3.36 -0.35 1.19
C ALA A 192 -2.17 -0.28 2.15
N GLY A 193 -1.43 -1.37 2.32
CA GLY A 193 -0.17 -1.40 3.09
C GLY A 193 0.93 -0.58 2.43
N GLY A 194 0.97 -0.52 1.09
CA GLY A 194 1.82 0.39 0.33
C GLY A 194 1.49 1.87 0.61
N ASN A 195 0.20 2.22 0.71
CA ASN A 195 -0.24 3.54 1.17
C ASN A 195 0.30 3.85 2.58
N LEU A 196 0.09 2.92 3.52
CA LEU A 196 0.55 3.07 4.91
C LEU A 196 2.07 3.17 5.00
N THR A 197 2.81 2.44 4.17
CA THR A 197 4.27 2.53 4.03
C THR A 197 4.70 3.94 3.62
N LEU A 198 4.13 4.47 2.54
CA LEU A 198 4.46 5.82 2.05
C LEU A 198 4.04 6.92 3.05
N ALA A 199 2.92 6.72 3.74
CA ALA A 199 2.46 7.65 4.76
C ALA A 199 3.34 7.62 6.03
N VAL A 200 3.80 6.43 6.48
CA VAL A 200 4.59 6.34 7.72
C VAL A 200 6.00 6.86 7.54
N ILE A 201 6.63 6.69 6.37
CA ILE A 201 7.97 7.27 6.12
C ILE A 201 7.92 8.80 6.03
N ALA A 202 6.88 9.38 5.41
CA ALA A 202 6.66 10.81 5.41
C ALA A 202 6.39 11.35 6.83
N TRP A 203 5.56 10.65 7.60
CA TRP A 203 5.31 11.01 8.98
C TRP A 203 6.58 10.91 9.86
N ALA A 204 7.44 9.92 9.66
CA ALA A 204 8.68 9.78 10.41
C ALA A 204 9.62 10.98 10.15
N ARG A 205 9.76 11.38 8.88
CA ARG A 205 10.49 12.59 8.47
C ARG A 205 9.93 13.84 9.16
N ASP A 206 8.60 14.05 9.08
CA ASP A 206 7.93 15.25 9.60
C ASP A 206 8.00 15.35 11.13
N ASN A 207 8.24 14.22 11.82
CA ASN A 207 8.40 14.16 13.26
C ASN A 207 9.88 14.02 13.72
N GLY A 208 10.84 14.15 12.82
CA GLY A 208 12.27 14.10 13.13
C GLY A 208 12.74 12.76 13.72
N LEU A 209 12.06 11.67 13.38
CA LEU A 209 12.46 10.32 13.79
C LEU A 209 13.63 9.83 12.92
N ARG A 210 14.33 8.78 13.38
CA ARG A 210 15.27 8.06 12.52
C ARG A 210 14.56 7.66 11.23
N ALA A 211 15.10 8.11 10.08
CA ALA A 211 14.60 7.72 8.78
C ALA A 211 14.84 6.22 8.53
N ALA A 212 13.98 5.58 7.74
CA ALA A 212 14.28 4.28 7.18
C ALA A 212 15.45 4.38 6.19
N ASP A 213 16.22 3.31 6.03
CA ASP A 213 17.32 3.22 5.06
C ASP A 213 16.79 2.93 3.64
N GLY A 214 15.55 2.46 3.56
CA GLY A 214 14.80 2.31 2.31
C GLY A 214 13.33 1.98 2.55
N ALA A 215 12.51 2.26 1.54
CA ALA A 215 11.09 1.92 1.54
C ALA A 215 10.71 1.15 0.27
N ILE A 216 9.74 0.26 0.37
CA ILE A 216 9.24 -0.55 -0.75
C ILE A 216 7.71 -0.46 -0.78
N ALA A 217 7.14 -0.02 -1.89
CA ALA A 217 5.70 0.06 -2.07
C ALA A 217 5.26 -0.75 -3.30
N LEU A 218 4.44 -1.77 -3.06
CA LEU A 218 3.93 -2.66 -4.10
C LEU A 218 2.50 -2.24 -4.44
N ALA A 219 2.25 -1.84 -5.67
CA ALA A 219 0.93 -1.43 -6.13
C ALA A 219 0.19 -0.48 -5.17
N PRO A 220 0.82 0.62 -4.66
CA PRO A 220 0.25 1.42 -3.58
C PRO A 220 -0.93 2.26 -4.01
N VAL A 221 -1.94 2.40 -3.16
CA VAL A 221 -2.95 3.47 -3.28
C VAL A 221 -2.30 4.78 -2.84
N THR A 222 -2.05 5.70 -3.75
CA THR A 222 -1.43 6.99 -3.42
C THR A 222 -2.40 8.16 -3.47
N ASP A 223 -3.55 8.00 -4.14
CA ASP A 223 -4.61 9.01 -4.26
C ASP A 223 -6.01 8.41 -4.04
N SER A 224 -6.52 8.52 -2.83
CA SER A 224 -7.88 8.08 -2.46
C SER A 224 -8.99 9.01 -3.01
N THR A 225 -8.65 10.02 -3.82
CA THR A 225 -9.65 10.82 -4.55
C THR A 225 -10.10 10.15 -5.85
N PHE A 226 -9.45 9.05 -6.24
CA PHE A 226 -9.70 8.29 -7.49
C PHE A 226 -9.54 9.18 -8.74
N ALA A 227 -8.50 10.03 -8.76
CA ALA A 227 -8.24 10.94 -9.86
C ALA A 227 -7.24 10.39 -10.90
N SER A 228 -6.52 9.32 -10.58
CA SER A 228 -5.61 8.68 -11.52
C SER A 228 -6.39 7.99 -12.65
N PRO A 229 -5.96 8.13 -13.92
CA PRO A 229 -6.69 7.59 -15.08
C PRO A 229 -6.88 6.08 -15.03
N SER A 230 -5.88 5.32 -14.56
CA SER A 230 -5.92 3.85 -14.51
C SER A 230 -7.05 3.30 -13.64
N TRP A 231 -7.59 4.07 -12.66
CA TRP A 231 -8.77 3.68 -11.91
C TRP A 231 -9.99 3.36 -12.79
N ILE A 232 -10.09 3.99 -13.95
CA ILE A 232 -11.17 3.78 -14.91
C ILE A 232 -10.70 2.96 -16.10
N ALA A 233 -9.50 3.26 -16.63
CA ALA A 233 -8.99 2.61 -17.83
C ALA A 233 -8.75 1.11 -17.62
N ASN A 234 -8.35 0.71 -16.42
CA ASN A 234 -7.93 -0.66 -16.11
C ASN A 234 -8.99 -1.48 -15.33
N ILE A 235 -10.26 -1.03 -15.28
CA ILE A 235 -11.33 -1.79 -14.60
C ILE A 235 -11.48 -3.22 -15.16
N GLU A 236 -11.40 -3.36 -16.48
CA GLU A 236 -11.61 -4.65 -17.15
C GLU A 236 -10.35 -5.52 -17.18
N SER A 237 -9.17 -4.89 -17.16
CA SER A 237 -7.88 -5.58 -17.19
C SER A 237 -7.38 -6.02 -15.81
N ASP A 238 -7.92 -5.45 -14.73
CA ASP A 238 -7.56 -5.83 -13.36
C ASP A 238 -8.55 -6.84 -12.78
N PRO A 239 -8.25 -8.16 -12.80
CA PRO A 239 -9.17 -9.19 -12.31
C PRO A 239 -9.30 -9.19 -10.78
N PHE A 240 -8.40 -8.50 -10.06
CA PHE A 240 -8.45 -8.45 -8.60
C PHE A 240 -9.28 -7.26 -8.09
N LEU A 241 -9.01 -6.04 -8.54
CA LEU A 241 -9.72 -4.85 -8.08
C LEU A 241 -10.96 -4.52 -8.93
N GLY A 242 -10.92 -4.79 -10.22
CA GLY A 242 -11.97 -4.40 -11.17
C GLY A 242 -13.37 -4.83 -10.81
N PRO A 243 -13.63 -6.10 -10.42
CA PRO A 243 -14.98 -6.57 -10.07
C PRO A 243 -15.65 -5.80 -8.93
N ALA A 244 -14.88 -5.41 -7.90
CA ALA A 244 -15.38 -4.67 -6.75
C ALA A 244 -15.41 -3.16 -7.03
N MET A 245 -14.28 -2.60 -7.45
CA MET A 245 -14.10 -1.16 -7.62
C MET A 245 -14.90 -0.61 -8.80
N GLY A 246 -15.04 -1.35 -9.89
CA GLY A 246 -15.85 -0.95 -11.06
C GLY A 246 -17.30 -0.65 -10.72
N LYS A 247 -17.88 -1.33 -9.70
CA LYS A 247 -19.22 -1.01 -9.18
C LYS A 247 -19.22 0.27 -8.35
N ILE A 248 -18.22 0.43 -7.47
CA ILE A 248 -18.09 1.56 -6.56
C ILE A 248 -17.84 2.86 -7.34
N LEU A 249 -17.01 2.82 -8.36
CA LEU A 249 -16.62 3.98 -9.17
C LEU A 249 -17.76 4.53 -10.06
N LYS A 250 -18.87 3.79 -10.21
CA LYS A 250 -20.10 4.30 -10.85
C LYS A 250 -20.85 5.32 -10.01
N MET A 251 -20.56 5.42 -8.71
CA MET A 251 -21.18 6.42 -7.84
C MET A 251 -20.70 7.84 -8.20
N PRO A 252 -21.54 8.87 -7.99
CA PRO A 252 -21.09 10.25 -8.13
C PRO A 252 -19.84 10.51 -7.28
N LYS A 253 -18.78 11.04 -7.88
CA LYS A 253 -17.46 11.20 -7.23
C LYS A 253 -17.51 11.93 -5.89
N LEU A 254 -18.35 12.97 -5.77
CA LEU A 254 -18.49 13.71 -4.51
C LEU A 254 -19.06 12.82 -3.39
N PHE A 255 -20.08 12.01 -3.71
CA PHE A 255 -20.68 11.07 -2.76
C PHE A 255 -19.69 9.98 -2.35
N LEU A 256 -19.01 9.38 -3.34
CA LEU A 256 -17.98 8.36 -3.10
C LEU A 256 -16.88 8.91 -2.16
N ARG A 257 -16.31 10.06 -2.48
CA ARG A 257 -15.26 10.70 -1.66
C ARG A 257 -15.74 11.02 -0.24
N SER A 258 -17.00 11.40 -0.08
CA SER A 258 -17.59 11.67 1.24
C SER A 258 -17.69 10.39 2.09
N ILE A 259 -18.14 9.26 1.49
CA ILE A 259 -18.18 7.96 2.16
C ILE A 259 -16.76 7.51 2.54
N MET A 260 -15.83 7.58 1.59
CA MET A 260 -14.44 7.19 1.83
C MET A 260 -13.81 8.05 2.93
N SER A 261 -14.07 9.36 2.96
CA SER A 261 -13.60 10.25 4.02
C SER A 261 -14.17 9.90 5.39
N ALA A 262 -15.45 9.50 5.45
CA ALA A 262 -16.08 9.06 6.70
C ALA A 262 -15.42 7.78 7.23
N GLY A 263 -15.17 6.80 6.36
CA GLY A 263 -14.43 5.58 6.69
C GLY A 263 -12.97 5.83 7.05
N ALA A 264 -12.34 6.77 6.38
CA ALA A 264 -10.95 7.13 6.66
C ALA A 264 -10.78 7.89 7.99
N GLY A 265 -11.78 8.65 8.42
CA GLY A 265 -11.69 9.54 9.58
C GLY A 265 -11.04 10.90 9.30
N LYS A 266 -10.66 11.12 8.04
CA LYS A 266 -10.10 12.35 7.47
C LYS A 266 -10.58 12.52 6.03
N PRO A 267 -10.54 13.74 5.46
CA PRO A 267 -10.79 13.94 4.03
C PRO A 267 -9.86 13.06 3.17
N VAL A 268 -10.41 12.49 2.09
CA VAL A 268 -9.60 11.64 1.16
C VAL A 268 -8.45 12.40 0.51
N ASN A 269 -8.50 13.72 0.45
CA ASN A 269 -7.42 14.58 -0.04
C ASN A 269 -6.46 15.07 1.06
N ASP A 270 -6.57 14.57 2.30
CA ASP A 270 -5.56 14.79 3.33
C ASP A 270 -4.29 13.97 2.96
N PRO A 271 -3.08 14.56 2.99
CA PRO A 271 -1.84 13.84 2.66
C PRO A 271 -1.58 12.58 3.48
N ALA A 272 -2.12 12.48 4.68
CA ALA A 272 -2.03 11.27 5.48
C ALA A 272 -2.86 10.11 4.90
N ILE A 273 -3.91 10.40 4.11
CA ILE A 273 -4.76 9.40 3.45
C ILE A 273 -4.34 9.20 1.99
N SER A 274 -3.89 10.25 1.35
CA SER A 274 -3.44 10.29 -0.04
C SER A 274 -2.00 10.81 -0.09
N PRO A 275 -1.00 9.96 0.09
CA PRO A 275 0.42 10.36 0.14
C PRO A 275 0.88 11.15 -1.09
N LEU A 276 0.32 10.90 -2.27
CA LEU A 276 0.58 11.68 -3.49
C LEU A 276 0.35 13.18 -3.28
N LEU A 277 -0.56 13.58 -2.39
CA LEU A 277 -0.93 15.00 -2.19
C LEU A 277 -0.01 15.72 -1.20
N GLY A 278 0.87 14.98 -0.51
CA GLY A 278 1.83 15.51 0.46
C GLY A 278 3.11 16.07 -0.16
N ASP A 279 3.99 16.55 0.71
CA ASP A 279 5.39 16.83 0.37
C ASP A 279 6.16 15.50 0.30
N LEU A 280 6.81 15.24 -0.82
CA LEU A 280 7.59 14.02 -1.08
C LEU A 280 9.11 14.27 -1.08
N SER A 281 9.54 15.45 -0.66
CA SER A 281 10.96 15.75 -0.51
C SER A 281 11.56 15.03 0.70
N ASN A 282 12.87 14.76 0.65
CA ASN A 282 13.65 14.19 1.75
C ASN A 282 13.07 12.88 2.33
N LEU A 283 12.39 12.09 1.50
CA LEU A 283 11.97 10.72 1.84
C LEU A 283 13.16 9.76 1.67
N PRO A 284 13.17 8.61 2.37
CA PRO A 284 14.19 7.59 2.15
C PRO A 284 14.18 7.08 0.70
N PRO A 285 15.29 6.51 0.22
CA PRO A 285 15.30 5.80 -1.06
C PRO A 285 14.11 4.85 -1.14
N THR A 286 13.34 4.91 -2.23
CA THR A 286 12.09 4.14 -2.34
C THR A 286 12.03 3.36 -3.64
N LEU A 287 11.80 2.04 -3.54
CA LEU A 287 11.45 1.18 -4.66
C LEU A 287 9.92 1.06 -4.75
N LEU A 288 9.38 1.35 -5.92
CA LEU A 288 7.96 1.22 -6.20
C LEU A 288 7.74 0.27 -7.38
N GLN A 289 6.90 -0.75 -7.21
CA GLN A 289 6.54 -1.70 -8.25
C GLN A 289 5.04 -1.63 -8.52
N VAL A 290 4.65 -1.48 -9.79
CA VAL A 290 3.27 -1.52 -10.27
C VAL A 290 3.15 -2.36 -11.51
N SER A 291 1.96 -2.89 -11.80
CA SER A 291 1.64 -3.48 -13.09
C SER A 291 0.96 -2.46 -13.99
N LYS A 292 1.27 -2.52 -15.29
CA LYS A 292 0.65 -1.64 -16.30
C LYS A 292 -0.87 -1.76 -16.36
N ASP A 293 -1.37 -2.97 -16.17
CA ASP A 293 -2.79 -3.30 -16.37
C ASP A 293 -3.61 -3.31 -15.06
N GLU A 294 -2.98 -3.01 -13.91
CA GLU A 294 -3.71 -2.84 -12.65
C GLU A 294 -4.32 -1.44 -12.50
N MET A 295 -5.39 -1.33 -11.72
CA MET A 295 -6.10 -0.06 -11.50
C MET A 295 -5.25 0.99 -10.77
N LEU A 296 -4.22 0.60 -10.04
CA LEU A 296 -3.32 1.49 -9.27
C LEU A 296 -2.02 1.87 -10.01
N CYS A 297 -1.89 1.52 -11.29
CA CYS A 297 -0.70 1.82 -12.08
C CYS A 297 -0.34 3.31 -12.03
N ASP A 298 -1.28 4.19 -12.38
CA ASP A 298 -1.03 5.63 -12.44
C ASP A 298 -0.87 6.26 -11.04
N ASP A 299 -1.42 5.65 -10.00
CA ASP A 299 -1.16 6.05 -8.61
C ASP A 299 0.33 5.95 -8.30
N GLY A 300 0.94 4.82 -8.62
CA GLY A 300 2.38 4.61 -8.44
C GLY A 300 3.24 5.48 -9.34
N VAL A 301 2.87 5.60 -10.64
CA VAL A 301 3.58 6.43 -11.62
C VAL A 301 3.58 7.91 -11.19
N ARG A 302 2.42 8.45 -10.82
CA ARG A 302 2.30 9.84 -10.35
C ARG A 302 3.10 10.11 -9.10
N TYR A 303 3.04 9.18 -8.13
CA TYR A 303 3.81 9.31 -6.89
C TYR A 303 5.33 9.36 -7.18
N ALA A 304 5.83 8.41 -7.96
CA ALA A 304 7.24 8.37 -8.32
C ALA A 304 7.69 9.63 -9.08
N ASN A 305 6.93 10.05 -10.10
CA ASN A 305 7.24 11.24 -10.88
C ASN A 305 7.26 12.52 -10.03
N LYS A 306 6.30 12.65 -9.10
CA LYS A 306 6.27 13.77 -8.17
C LYS A 306 7.48 13.74 -7.22
N ALA A 307 7.79 12.60 -6.63
CA ALA A 307 8.94 12.47 -5.73
C ALA A 307 10.26 12.81 -6.43
N ILE A 308 10.46 12.32 -7.67
CA ILE A 308 11.63 12.66 -8.49
C ILE A 308 11.68 14.16 -8.78
N SER A 309 10.54 14.80 -9.08
CA SER A 309 10.49 16.26 -9.30
C SER A 309 10.87 17.07 -8.05
N GLN A 310 10.78 16.45 -6.88
CA GLN A 310 11.18 17.01 -5.59
C GLN A 310 12.55 16.49 -5.11
N SER A 311 13.36 15.97 -6.05
CA SER A 311 14.72 15.44 -5.80
C SER A 311 14.75 14.18 -4.93
N GLY A 312 13.66 13.41 -4.88
CA GLY A 312 13.59 12.12 -4.19
C GLY A 312 14.37 11.01 -4.90
N ASP A 313 15.01 10.12 -4.12
CA ASP A 313 15.64 8.88 -4.62
C ASP A 313 14.56 7.80 -4.83
N MET A 314 14.02 7.75 -6.04
CA MET A 314 12.93 6.85 -6.42
C MET A 314 13.34 5.90 -7.53
N THR A 315 13.08 4.62 -7.34
CA THR A 315 13.14 3.58 -8.38
C THR A 315 11.72 3.11 -8.68
N LEU A 316 11.22 3.35 -9.89
CA LEU A 316 9.93 2.85 -10.35
C LEU A 316 10.13 1.69 -11.31
N GLN A 317 9.45 0.57 -11.04
CA GLN A 317 9.33 -0.56 -11.95
C GLN A 317 7.87 -0.71 -12.38
N VAL A 318 7.61 -0.47 -13.66
CA VAL A 318 6.30 -0.72 -14.28
C VAL A 318 6.37 -2.06 -15.01
N TRP A 319 5.79 -3.08 -14.41
CA TRP A 319 5.75 -4.43 -14.96
C TRP A 319 4.71 -4.51 -16.09
N PRO A 320 4.95 -5.33 -17.13
CA PRO A 320 3.93 -5.57 -18.15
C PRO A 320 2.70 -6.25 -17.51
N THR A 321 1.69 -6.47 -18.30
CA THR A 321 0.38 -7.10 -18.00
C THR A 321 0.39 -8.15 -16.88
N LEU A 322 0.34 -7.73 -15.61
CA LEU A 322 0.25 -8.58 -14.44
C LEU A 322 -0.93 -8.13 -13.57
N VAL A 323 -1.35 -8.99 -12.66
CA VAL A 323 -2.44 -8.68 -11.73
C VAL A 323 -1.97 -7.73 -10.61
N HIS A 324 -2.91 -7.06 -9.94
CA HIS A 324 -2.64 -6.25 -8.77
C HIS A 324 -1.94 -7.08 -7.67
N VAL A 325 -0.84 -6.55 -7.11
CA VAL A 325 0.02 -7.22 -6.11
C VAL A 325 0.44 -8.62 -6.58
N PHE A 326 0.90 -8.73 -7.84
CA PHE A 326 1.31 -10.00 -8.43
C PHE A 326 2.42 -10.71 -7.64
N GLN A 327 3.19 -9.99 -6.82
CA GLN A 327 4.23 -10.53 -5.93
C GLN A 327 3.67 -11.56 -4.94
N GLY A 328 2.38 -11.43 -4.56
CA GLY A 328 1.69 -12.38 -3.68
C GLY A 328 1.47 -13.77 -4.28
N PHE A 329 1.76 -13.94 -5.58
CA PHE A 329 1.62 -15.23 -6.28
C PHE A 329 2.95 -15.99 -6.44
N ALA A 330 4.02 -15.53 -5.79
CA ALA A 330 5.21 -16.34 -5.59
C ALA A 330 4.88 -17.55 -4.69
N PRO A 331 5.48 -18.74 -4.92
CA PRO A 331 6.50 -19.04 -5.94
C PRO A 331 5.90 -19.40 -7.32
N ASP A 332 4.58 -19.52 -7.45
CA ASP A 332 3.89 -20.07 -8.63
C ASP A 332 4.09 -19.19 -9.89
N LEU A 333 4.23 -17.87 -9.69
CA LEU A 333 4.38 -16.88 -10.77
C LEU A 333 5.87 -16.48 -10.91
N PRO A 334 6.54 -16.80 -12.05
CA PRO A 334 7.95 -16.45 -12.24
C PRO A 334 8.25 -14.96 -12.10
N GLU A 335 7.37 -14.09 -12.61
CA GLU A 335 7.51 -12.64 -12.52
C GLU A 335 7.42 -12.14 -11.06
N ALA A 336 6.64 -12.82 -10.21
CA ALA A 336 6.59 -12.53 -8.78
C ALA A 336 7.93 -12.85 -8.10
N ASN A 337 8.55 -13.98 -8.44
CA ASN A 337 9.87 -14.35 -7.92
C ASN A 337 10.94 -13.35 -8.36
N GLU A 338 10.90 -12.92 -9.62
CA GLU A 338 11.83 -11.92 -10.17
C GLU A 338 11.64 -10.57 -9.45
N ALA A 339 10.40 -10.13 -9.25
CA ALA A 339 10.08 -8.88 -8.57
C ALA A 339 10.54 -8.88 -7.10
N LEU A 340 10.35 -9.99 -6.39
CA LEU A 340 10.87 -10.16 -5.02
C LEU A 340 12.40 -10.19 -4.99
N GLY A 341 13.04 -10.76 -6.01
CA GLY A 341 14.49 -10.71 -6.20
C GLY A 341 15.01 -9.27 -6.28
N TYR A 342 14.38 -8.42 -7.10
CA TYR A 342 14.74 -6.99 -7.17
C TYR A 342 14.56 -6.25 -5.85
N ILE A 343 13.57 -6.61 -5.04
CA ILE A 343 13.39 -6.02 -3.71
C ILE A 343 14.55 -6.45 -2.80
N GLY A 344 14.94 -7.73 -2.83
CA GLY A 344 16.10 -8.23 -2.09
C GLY A 344 17.39 -7.50 -2.46
N ASP A 345 17.64 -7.30 -3.77
CA ASP A 345 18.79 -6.56 -4.28
C ASP A 345 18.77 -5.10 -3.85
N PHE A 346 17.59 -4.45 -3.89
CA PHE A 346 17.42 -3.08 -3.43
C PHE A 346 17.81 -2.95 -1.96
N ILE A 347 17.28 -3.83 -1.09
CA ILE A 347 17.58 -3.80 0.36
C ILE A 347 19.07 -4.02 0.59
N ARG A 348 19.69 -5.06 -0.01
CA ARG A 348 21.12 -5.34 0.13
C ARG A 348 21.98 -4.15 -0.32
N SER A 349 21.63 -3.51 -1.43
CA SER A 349 22.36 -2.34 -1.94
C SER A 349 22.40 -1.15 -0.98
N LYS A 350 21.45 -1.06 -0.03
CA LYS A 350 21.45 0.00 0.99
C LYS A 350 22.23 -0.41 2.23
N ILE A 351 22.33 -1.71 2.51
CA ILE A 351 23.17 -2.26 3.59
C ILE A 351 24.65 -2.15 3.23
N ASP A 352 25.05 -2.55 2.01
CA ASP A 352 26.45 -2.61 1.58
C ASP A 352 27.10 -1.22 1.46
N LYS A 353 26.36 -0.22 0.96
CA LYS A 353 26.90 1.15 0.75
C LYS A 353 27.35 1.86 2.03
N SER A 354 26.86 1.46 3.19
CA SER A 354 27.21 2.10 4.47
C SER A 354 28.41 1.45 5.16
N GLY A 355 28.94 0.34 4.64
CA GLY A 355 30.16 -0.30 5.09
C GLY A 355 31.45 0.30 4.49
N GLU A 356 31.32 1.18 3.47
CA GLU A 356 32.46 1.84 2.78
C GLU A 356 32.67 3.31 3.14
N ALA A 357 31.93 3.86 4.13
CA ALA A 357 31.99 5.26 4.53
C ALA A 357 32.75 5.48 5.87
#